data_50733f938f82d5d17fd9981656aeefdc
#
_entry.id   50733f938f82d5d17fd9981656aeefdc
#
_cell.length_a   1.000
_cell.length_b   1.000
_cell.length_c   1.000
_cell.angle_alpha   90.00
_cell.angle_beta   90.00
_cell.angle_gamma   90.00
#
_symmetry.space_group_name_H-M   'P 1'
#
loop_
_entity.id
_entity.type
_entity.pdbx_description
1 polymer ?
#
loop_
_entity_poly.entity_id
_entity_poly.type
_entity_poly.pdbx_seq_one_letter_code
_entity_poly.pdbx_strand_id
1 'polypeptide(L)'
;MRRTTTKYNLDEKVQFNSTVISTVWNDSTSKWQIKIRSSDGGVRDDTADILINGSGILNSWNWPGIPGLHAFQGTLVHSAAWDPAIDWTGKRVALIGNGSSGIQIMPKVQQAAKHVVTYIRNPTWIAPSMVSEDGKPPMYTKEYQQHLRENPQELRDLRRVIESHVNRFFLMLLKGTPEQVAVQEESTAVMKQRLGDNPDLHDKLIPKWQLGCRRLTLGEGYLEALQKPNVTVEMSPIQQVTNRGIITTNSVEEFDIIICATGFDVSFAPLWELVGKDGIRLADQWRDSPEAYFGVCAPNMPNYFIFNGPNCPAGHGNLLSAMDWMADYILRWCRKIAEEDIKYVRFIPYTGNQQADHGYSYRTVQVRQDATDDYNTYSQEFMKRTAWSSGCRSWYKRGTVDGRVTAMYAGSLNHYRQMLGNFRTEDFIIDYRSPNRFRFMGNGLTIAEEKREDFADYMN
;
A
#
# COMPACT_ATOMS: atom_id res chain seq x y z
N MET A 1 11.70 12.87 5.38
CA MET A 1 10.40 13.38 5.85
C MET A 1 10.53 14.62 6.74
N ARG A 2 11.19 14.61 7.93
CA ARG A 2 11.28 15.82 8.81
C ARG A 2 11.66 17.10 8.08
N ARG A 3 12.73 17.09 7.25
CA ARG A 3 13.15 18.26 6.46
C ARG A 3 12.06 18.79 5.51
N THR A 4 11.28 17.88 4.89
CA THR A 4 10.18 18.27 4.00
C THR A 4 9.05 18.91 4.80
N THR A 5 8.68 18.30 5.94
CA THR A 5 7.67 18.84 6.85
C THR A 5 8.01 20.27 7.26
N THR A 6 9.23 20.49 7.76
CA THR A 6 9.69 21.83 8.15
C THR A 6 9.74 22.82 6.98
N LYS A 7 10.25 22.37 5.80
CA LYS A 7 10.36 23.24 4.61
C LYS A 7 9.01 23.78 4.14
N TYR A 8 7.95 22.97 4.27
CA TYR A 8 6.62 23.32 3.75
C TYR A 8 5.61 23.61 4.86
N ASN A 9 6.04 23.73 6.13
CA ASN A 9 5.20 23.97 7.30
C ASN A 9 4.00 23.01 7.37
N LEU A 10 4.24 21.72 7.08
CA LEU A 10 3.19 20.73 7.01
C LEU A 10 2.60 20.39 8.38
N ASP A 11 3.37 20.55 9.45
CA ASP A 11 2.94 20.37 10.84
C ASP A 11 1.81 21.30 11.25
N GLU A 12 1.78 22.53 10.71
CA GLU A 12 0.67 23.47 10.91
C GLU A 12 -0.65 23.00 10.26
N LYS A 13 -0.57 22.09 9.31
CA LYS A 13 -1.73 21.52 8.59
C LYS A 13 -2.16 20.16 9.15
N VAL A 14 -1.44 19.62 10.12
CA VAL A 14 -1.71 18.30 10.71
C VAL A 14 -2.30 18.46 12.10
N GLN A 15 -3.40 17.78 12.33
CA GLN A 15 -4.02 17.68 13.63
C GLN A 15 -3.58 16.36 14.29
N PHE A 16 -2.57 16.46 15.14
CA PHE A 16 -2.02 15.31 15.87
C PHE A 16 -3.00 14.80 16.94
N ASN A 17 -2.75 13.57 17.40
CA ASN A 17 -3.55 12.92 18.46
C ASN A 17 -5.05 12.86 18.15
N SER A 18 -5.38 12.76 16.85
CA SER A 18 -6.74 12.78 16.35
C SER A 18 -6.98 11.53 15.51
N THR A 19 -7.96 10.73 15.90
CA THR A 19 -8.34 9.49 15.21
C THR A 19 -9.70 9.66 14.57
N VAL A 20 -9.76 9.52 13.25
CA VAL A 20 -11.05 9.41 12.54
C VAL A 20 -11.70 8.09 12.92
N ILE A 21 -12.94 8.12 13.40
CA ILE A 21 -13.70 6.95 13.83
C ILE A 21 -14.91 6.65 12.95
N SER A 22 -15.43 7.66 12.25
CA SER A 22 -16.53 7.49 11.29
C SER A 22 -16.49 8.59 10.26
N THR A 23 -16.83 8.24 9.01
CA THR A 23 -17.08 9.18 7.90
C THR A 23 -18.34 8.75 7.18
N VAL A 24 -19.33 9.64 7.11
CA VAL A 24 -20.63 9.36 6.48
C VAL A 24 -20.91 10.42 5.44
N TRP A 25 -21.20 9.97 4.24
CA TRP A 25 -21.64 10.88 3.17
C TRP A 25 -23.04 11.39 3.42
N ASN A 26 -23.25 12.67 3.26
CA ASN A 26 -24.57 13.31 3.37
C ASN A 26 -24.99 13.82 2.00
N ASP A 27 -25.96 13.16 1.38
CA ASP A 27 -26.45 13.50 0.04
C ASP A 27 -27.09 14.89 -0.02
N SER A 28 -27.76 15.34 1.05
CA SER A 28 -28.43 16.64 1.06
C SER A 28 -27.47 17.82 1.09
N THR A 29 -26.29 17.62 1.69
CA THR A 29 -25.23 18.63 1.78
C THR A 29 -24.05 18.38 0.86
N SER A 30 -24.00 17.20 0.22
CA SER A 30 -22.87 16.70 -0.56
C SER A 30 -21.53 16.85 0.15
N LYS A 31 -21.52 16.51 1.45
CA LYS A 31 -20.33 16.58 2.30
C LYS A 31 -20.13 15.29 3.09
N TRP A 32 -18.91 15.00 3.38
CA TRP A 32 -18.52 13.99 4.36
C TRP A 32 -18.74 14.56 5.76
N GLN A 33 -19.50 13.87 6.59
CA GLN A 33 -19.62 14.09 8.03
C GLN A 33 -18.58 13.21 8.71
N ILE A 34 -17.72 13.82 9.51
CA ILE A 34 -16.53 13.16 10.05
C ILE A 34 -16.60 13.21 11.57
N LYS A 35 -16.44 12.05 12.22
CA LYS A 35 -16.28 11.98 13.68
C LYS A 35 -14.82 11.72 14.02
N ILE A 36 -14.25 12.55 14.86
CA ILE A 36 -12.85 12.52 15.23
C ILE A 36 -12.75 12.36 16.75
N ARG A 37 -11.98 11.37 17.19
CA ARG A 37 -11.65 11.14 18.60
C ARG A 37 -10.30 11.73 18.92
N SER A 38 -10.22 12.54 19.96
CA SER A 38 -8.97 13.07 20.52
C SER A 38 -8.34 12.07 21.49
N SER A 39 -7.06 12.28 21.85
CA SER A 39 -6.33 11.41 22.79
C SER A 39 -6.91 11.41 24.22
N ASP A 40 -7.61 12.46 24.62
CA ASP A 40 -8.34 12.55 25.88
C ASP A 40 -9.69 11.80 25.89
N GLY A 41 -10.06 11.17 24.76
CA GLY A 41 -11.30 10.42 24.59
C GLY A 41 -12.48 11.28 24.11
N GLY A 42 -12.35 12.61 24.02
CA GLY A 42 -13.37 13.50 23.47
C GLY A 42 -13.66 13.21 22.00
N VAL A 43 -14.92 13.31 21.61
CA VAL A 43 -15.35 13.16 20.21
C VAL A 43 -15.90 14.48 19.71
N ARG A 44 -15.46 14.91 18.53
CA ARG A 44 -15.98 16.08 17.84
C ARG A 44 -16.43 15.74 16.42
N ASP A 45 -17.33 16.52 15.92
CA ASP A 45 -17.78 16.47 14.54
C ASP A 45 -17.00 17.45 13.67
N ASP A 46 -16.82 17.09 12.41
CA ASP A 46 -16.21 17.91 11.36
C ASP A 46 -16.87 17.61 10.01
N THR A 47 -16.61 18.41 9.00
CA THR A 47 -17.13 18.19 7.64
C THR A 47 -16.07 18.46 6.60
N ALA A 48 -16.13 17.72 5.48
CA ALA A 48 -15.26 17.94 4.33
C ALA A 48 -16.01 17.77 3.01
N ASP A 49 -15.63 18.55 2.00
CA ASP A 49 -16.14 18.39 0.63
C ASP A 49 -15.47 17.22 -0.09
N ILE A 50 -14.20 16.93 0.25
CA ILE A 50 -13.38 15.88 -0.33
C ILE A 50 -12.72 15.08 0.80
N LEU A 51 -12.76 13.76 0.71
CA LEU A 51 -12.11 12.85 1.64
C LEU A 51 -10.99 12.09 0.93
N ILE A 52 -9.75 12.28 1.38
CA ILE A 52 -8.58 11.60 0.83
C ILE A 52 -8.00 10.65 1.87
N ASN A 53 -8.05 9.34 1.59
CA ASN A 53 -7.51 8.32 2.46
C ASN A 53 -6.03 8.06 2.14
N GLY A 54 -5.14 8.54 2.98
CA GLY A 54 -3.70 8.29 2.93
C GLY A 54 -3.19 7.33 4.01
N SER A 55 -4.06 6.56 4.65
CA SER A 55 -3.69 5.70 5.80
C SER A 55 -2.79 4.51 5.44
N GLY A 56 -2.73 4.13 4.15
CA GLY A 56 -1.96 2.98 3.66
C GLY A 56 -2.68 1.63 3.86
N ILE A 57 -2.16 0.60 3.18
CA ILE A 57 -2.78 -0.73 3.13
C ILE A 57 -2.22 -1.72 4.16
N LEU A 58 -1.03 -1.44 4.72
CA LEU A 58 -0.38 -2.29 5.74
C LEU A 58 -0.28 -1.53 7.07
N ASN A 59 -1.42 -1.09 7.57
CA ASN A 59 -1.55 -0.27 8.77
C ASN A 59 -2.30 -0.98 9.92
N SER A 60 -2.98 -2.08 9.60
CA SER A 60 -3.73 -2.89 10.55
C SER A 60 -3.25 -4.33 10.55
N TRP A 61 -3.22 -4.94 11.70
CA TRP A 61 -2.84 -6.34 11.85
C TRP A 61 -3.75 -7.03 12.86
N ASN A 62 -3.85 -8.35 12.72
CA ASN A 62 -4.59 -9.20 13.65
C ASN A 62 -3.68 -10.30 14.16
N TRP A 63 -3.91 -10.75 15.37
CA TRP A 63 -3.28 -11.97 15.86
C TRP A 63 -3.68 -13.15 14.97
N PRO A 64 -2.77 -14.10 14.71
CA PRO A 64 -3.14 -15.30 13.96
C PRO A 64 -4.19 -16.12 14.74
N GLY A 65 -5.13 -16.72 14.01
CA GLY A 65 -6.17 -17.57 14.60
C GLY A 65 -5.63 -18.93 15.08
N ILE A 66 -4.62 -18.90 15.95
CA ILE A 66 -4.02 -20.12 16.54
C ILE A 66 -4.71 -20.37 17.89
N PRO A 67 -5.33 -21.55 18.10
CA PRO A 67 -5.96 -21.87 19.37
C PRO A 67 -5.01 -21.69 20.54
N GLY A 68 -5.47 -21.07 21.63
CA GLY A 68 -4.70 -20.87 22.86
C GLY A 68 -3.60 -19.83 22.79
N LEU A 69 -3.43 -19.06 21.71
CA LEU A 69 -2.35 -18.08 21.55
C LEU A 69 -2.22 -17.12 22.75
N HIS A 70 -3.33 -16.60 23.24
CA HIS A 70 -3.37 -15.65 24.35
C HIS A 70 -3.32 -16.32 25.74
N ALA A 71 -3.28 -17.65 25.82
CA ALA A 71 -3.02 -18.37 27.06
C ALA A 71 -1.50 -18.46 27.38
N PHE A 72 -0.65 -18.10 26.42
CA PHE A 72 0.80 -18.10 26.61
C PHE A 72 1.21 -17.11 27.71
N GLN A 73 2.01 -17.59 28.66
CA GLN A 73 2.44 -16.81 29.84
C GLN A 73 3.82 -16.13 29.65
N GLY A 74 4.53 -16.47 28.58
CA GLY A 74 5.78 -15.79 28.19
C GLY A 74 5.49 -14.50 27.42
N THR A 75 6.52 -13.93 26.82
CA THR A 75 6.39 -12.73 25.98
C THR A 75 5.77 -13.06 24.63
N LEU A 76 4.60 -12.51 24.36
CA LEU A 76 3.92 -12.63 23.07
C LEU A 76 3.98 -11.29 22.34
N VAL A 77 4.56 -11.26 21.13
CA VAL A 77 4.70 -10.04 20.33
C VAL A 77 4.31 -10.26 18.88
N HIS A 78 3.64 -9.28 18.29
CA HIS A 78 3.42 -9.23 16.84
C HIS A 78 4.45 -8.31 16.21
N SER A 79 5.02 -8.71 15.05
CA SER A 79 6.07 -7.94 14.35
C SER A 79 5.68 -6.51 13.97
N ALA A 80 4.38 -6.22 13.84
CA ALA A 80 3.86 -4.89 13.57
C ALA A 80 3.66 -4.03 14.84
N ALA A 81 3.70 -4.63 16.03
CA ALA A 81 3.64 -3.96 17.33
C ALA A 81 4.89 -4.31 18.14
N TRP A 82 6.04 -4.07 17.54
CA TRP A 82 7.33 -4.39 18.12
C TRP A 82 7.64 -3.53 19.35
N ASP A 83 7.98 -4.20 20.45
CA ASP A 83 8.50 -3.54 21.64
C ASP A 83 10.04 -3.61 21.64
N PRO A 84 10.74 -2.48 21.53
CA PRO A 84 12.20 -2.46 21.55
C PRO A 84 12.84 -2.88 22.87
N ALA A 85 12.06 -2.96 23.95
CA ALA A 85 12.53 -3.41 25.27
C ALA A 85 12.62 -4.94 25.37
N ILE A 86 12.11 -5.70 24.40
CA ILE A 86 12.19 -7.16 24.43
C ILE A 86 13.63 -7.64 24.26
N ASP A 87 14.15 -8.30 25.30
CA ASP A 87 15.44 -8.97 25.27
C ASP A 87 15.27 -10.48 25.05
N TRP A 88 15.77 -10.96 23.93
CA TRP A 88 15.79 -12.39 23.57
C TRP A 88 17.13 -13.09 23.83
N THR A 89 18.08 -12.40 24.48
CA THR A 89 19.41 -12.94 24.78
C THR A 89 19.30 -14.16 25.71
N GLY A 90 19.84 -15.29 25.26
CA GLY A 90 19.77 -16.54 25.98
C GLY A 90 18.38 -17.20 26.11
N LYS A 91 17.37 -16.68 25.43
CA LYS A 91 15.97 -17.14 25.47
C LYS A 91 15.68 -18.19 24.40
N ARG A 92 14.66 -19.02 24.65
CA ARG A 92 14.04 -19.88 23.64
C ARG A 92 12.94 -19.08 22.94
N VAL A 93 13.07 -18.92 21.62
CA VAL A 93 12.20 -18.05 20.82
C VAL A 93 11.49 -18.86 19.75
N ALA A 94 10.17 -18.72 19.66
CA ALA A 94 9.39 -19.16 18.52
C ALA A 94 9.19 -17.98 17.55
N LEU A 95 9.49 -18.18 16.28
CA LEU A 95 9.20 -17.22 15.20
C LEU A 95 8.16 -17.82 14.26
N ILE A 96 6.95 -17.27 14.25
CA ILE A 96 5.84 -17.76 13.41
C ILE A 96 5.73 -16.92 12.16
N GLY A 97 6.05 -17.52 11.00
CA GLY A 97 5.97 -16.88 9.68
C GLY A 97 7.29 -16.49 9.08
N ASN A 98 7.38 -16.65 7.77
CA ASN A 98 8.54 -16.39 6.93
C ASN A 98 8.22 -15.42 5.76
N GLY A 99 7.33 -14.46 6.00
CA GLY A 99 7.17 -13.29 5.13
C GLY A 99 8.31 -12.28 5.35
N SER A 100 8.24 -11.12 4.69
CA SER A 100 9.31 -10.10 4.75
C SER A 100 9.72 -9.73 6.19
N SER A 101 8.79 -9.70 7.15
CA SER A 101 9.11 -9.43 8.55
C SER A 101 9.90 -10.58 9.19
N GLY A 102 9.42 -11.84 9.05
CA GLY A 102 10.09 -13.01 9.62
C GLY A 102 11.50 -13.20 9.07
N ILE A 103 11.68 -13.00 7.76
CA ILE A 103 12.96 -13.06 7.08
C ILE A 103 13.98 -12.05 7.65
N GLN A 104 13.54 -10.85 7.98
CA GLN A 104 14.41 -9.80 8.55
C GLN A 104 14.66 -9.98 10.05
N ILE A 105 13.70 -10.53 10.79
CA ILE A 105 13.80 -10.78 12.24
C ILE A 105 14.76 -11.95 12.51
N MET A 106 14.64 -13.02 11.73
CA MET A 106 15.36 -14.28 11.96
C MET A 106 16.88 -14.12 12.18
N PRO A 107 17.65 -13.42 11.31
CA PRO A 107 19.08 -13.27 11.49
C PRO A 107 19.47 -12.51 12.76
N LYS A 108 18.62 -11.60 13.22
CA LYS A 108 18.87 -10.77 14.41
C LYS A 108 18.61 -11.55 15.69
N VAL A 109 17.49 -12.25 15.74
CA VAL A 109 17.12 -13.07 16.91
C VAL A 109 18.07 -14.24 17.08
N GLN A 110 18.44 -14.92 15.98
CA GLN A 110 19.33 -16.07 15.98
C GLN A 110 20.68 -15.80 16.67
N GLN A 111 21.24 -14.60 16.51
CA GLN A 111 22.58 -14.26 17.02
C GLN A 111 22.68 -14.28 18.55
N ALA A 112 21.62 -13.96 19.27
CA ALA A 112 21.61 -13.82 20.71
C ALA A 112 20.72 -14.84 21.44
N ALA A 113 19.74 -15.42 20.76
CA ALA A 113 18.84 -16.40 21.36
C ALA A 113 19.58 -17.72 21.70
N LYS A 114 19.17 -18.36 22.80
CA LYS A 114 19.61 -19.70 23.14
C LYS A 114 19.19 -20.72 22.07
N HIS A 115 17.97 -20.64 21.62
CA HIS A 115 17.42 -21.50 20.59
C HIS A 115 16.24 -20.79 19.88
N VAL A 116 16.14 -20.93 18.56
CA VAL A 116 15.05 -20.39 17.77
C VAL A 116 14.37 -21.54 17.02
N VAL A 117 13.05 -21.67 17.18
CA VAL A 117 12.25 -22.51 16.31
C VAL A 117 11.46 -21.60 15.38
N THR A 118 11.71 -21.71 14.07
CA THR A 118 10.96 -20.95 13.06
C THR A 118 9.89 -21.82 12.43
N TYR A 119 8.63 -21.38 12.56
CA TYR A 119 7.47 -22.08 12.03
C TYR A 119 7.13 -21.56 10.64
N ILE A 120 7.37 -22.40 9.63
CA ILE A 120 7.23 -22.06 8.21
C ILE A 120 6.13 -22.91 7.58
N ARG A 121 5.01 -22.28 7.24
CA ARG A 121 3.89 -22.97 6.58
C ARG A 121 4.15 -23.29 5.10
N ASN A 122 4.84 -22.38 4.41
CA ASN A 122 5.23 -22.50 3.00
C ASN A 122 6.54 -21.77 2.75
N PRO A 123 7.44 -22.30 1.92
CA PRO A 123 8.70 -21.64 1.58
C PRO A 123 8.48 -20.27 0.93
N THR A 124 9.51 -19.45 0.89
CA THR A 124 9.50 -18.12 0.27
C THR A 124 10.76 -17.95 -0.57
N TRP A 125 10.61 -17.40 -1.79
CA TRP A 125 11.73 -17.03 -2.62
C TRP A 125 12.57 -15.95 -1.95
N ILE A 126 13.86 -16.23 -1.82
CA ILE A 126 14.90 -15.28 -1.42
C ILE A 126 15.65 -14.90 -2.69
N ALA A 127 15.43 -13.66 -3.13
CA ALA A 127 16.07 -13.15 -4.32
C ALA A 127 17.46 -12.57 -4.01
N PRO A 128 18.41 -12.65 -4.94
CA PRO A 128 19.64 -11.88 -4.87
C PRO A 128 19.33 -10.37 -4.92
N SER A 129 20.31 -9.53 -4.53
CA SER A 129 20.18 -8.10 -4.78
C SER A 129 20.16 -7.84 -6.28
N MET A 130 19.09 -7.25 -6.77
CA MET A 130 18.90 -6.98 -8.19
C MET A 130 19.42 -5.58 -8.60
N VAL A 131 20.10 -4.89 -7.70
CA VAL A 131 20.56 -3.49 -7.90
C VAL A 131 22.06 -3.39 -8.09
N SER A 132 22.79 -4.51 -7.90
CA SER A 132 24.25 -4.58 -8.04
C SER A 132 24.67 -5.88 -8.71
N GLU A 133 25.78 -5.84 -9.48
CA GLU A 133 26.32 -7.00 -10.16
C GLU A 133 26.83 -8.08 -9.20
N ASP A 134 27.25 -7.70 -7.99
CA ASP A 134 27.75 -8.62 -6.94
C ASP A 134 26.63 -9.11 -5.99
N GLY A 135 25.36 -8.77 -6.27
CA GLY A 135 24.21 -9.15 -5.44
C GLY A 135 24.13 -8.45 -4.08
N LYS A 136 25.00 -7.48 -3.78
CA LYS A 136 24.99 -6.69 -2.55
C LYS A 136 24.39 -5.31 -2.79
N PRO A 137 23.76 -4.69 -1.77
CA PRO A 137 23.32 -3.30 -1.90
C PRO A 137 24.51 -2.39 -2.21
N PRO A 138 24.39 -1.45 -3.19
CA PRO A 138 25.49 -0.54 -3.51
C PRO A 138 25.80 0.35 -2.31
N MET A 139 27.08 0.40 -1.96
CA MET A 139 27.60 1.24 -0.87
C MET A 139 28.16 2.53 -1.47
N TYR A 140 27.49 3.64 -1.24
CA TYR A 140 27.96 4.95 -1.66
C TYR A 140 28.82 5.59 -0.57
N THR A 141 30.10 5.88 -0.85
CA THR A 141 30.97 6.57 0.10
C THR A 141 30.46 7.98 0.38
N LYS A 142 30.90 8.60 1.50
CA LYS A 142 30.49 9.96 1.84
C LYS A 142 30.96 10.98 0.80
N GLU A 143 32.12 10.76 0.24
CA GLU A 143 32.74 11.59 -0.82
C GLU A 143 31.88 11.52 -2.09
N TYR A 144 31.47 10.32 -2.50
CA TYR A 144 30.59 10.17 -3.67
C TYR A 144 29.20 10.73 -3.45
N GLN A 145 28.66 10.59 -2.23
CA GLN A 145 27.38 11.24 -1.86
C GLN A 145 27.48 12.77 -1.92
N GLN A 146 28.60 13.35 -1.50
CA GLN A 146 28.84 14.79 -1.60
C GLN A 146 28.98 15.22 -3.06
N HIS A 147 29.75 14.49 -3.86
CA HIS A 147 29.89 14.71 -5.29
C HIS A 147 28.53 14.75 -6.01
N LEU A 148 27.64 13.80 -5.74
CA LEU A 148 26.30 13.75 -6.31
C LEU A 148 25.41 14.93 -5.87
N ARG A 149 25.60 15.48 -4.66
CA ARG A 149 24.89 16.70 -4.22
C ARG A 149 25.34 17.94 -5.00
N GLU A 150 26.61 18.00 -5.31
CA GLU A 150 27.23 19.11 -6.06
C GLU A 150 26.97 19.01 -7.58
N ASN A 151 26.66 17.80 -8.07
CA ASN A 151 26.39 17.50 -9.47
C ASN A 151 24.97 16.94 -9.67
N PRO A 152 23.91 17.78 -9.61
CA PRO A 152 22.53 17.32 -9.66
C PRO A 152 22.15 16.59 -10.96
N GLN A 153 22.86 16.85 -12.08
CA GLN A 153 22.62 16.13 -13.33
C GLN A 153 23.08 14.68 -13.23
N GLU A 154 24.27 14.43 -12.70
CA GLU A 154 24.78 13.06 -12.48
C GLU A 154 23.87 12.26 -11.53
N LEU A 155 23.36 12.91 -10.47
CA LEU A 155 22.37 12.29 -9.60
C LEU A 155 21.08 11.92 -10.35
N ARG A 156 20.61 12.77 -11.26
CA ARG A 156 19.45 12.43 -12.11
C ARG A 156 19.74 11.26 -13.03
N ASP A 157 20.90 11.21 -13.65
CA ASP A 157 21.31 10.15 -14.57
C ASP A 157 21.47 8.81 -13.83
N LEU A 158 22.10 8.81 -12.66
CA LEU A 158 22.18 7.64 -11.79
C LEU A 158 20.78 7.12 -11.41
N ARG A 159 19.87 8.02 -11.01
CA ARG A 159 18.48 7.64 -10.73
C ARG A 159 17.78 7.05 -11.93
N ARG A 160 17.97 7.59 -13.12
CA ARG A 160 17.38 7.05 -14.36
C ARG A 160 17.89 5.64 -14.66
N VAL A 161 19.17 5.38 -14.47
CA VAL A 161 19.75 4.03 -14.62
C VAL A 161 19.11 3.06 -13.65
N ILE A 162 19.05 3.41 -12.36
CA ILE A 162 18.44 2.58 -11.31
C ILE A 162 16.95 2.32 -11.62
N GLU A 163 16.17 3.36 -11.90
CA GLU A 163 14.74 3.24 -12.23
C GLU A 163 14.51 2.40 -13.48
N SER A 164 15.33 2.58 -14.53
CA SER A 164 15.25 1.77 -15.74
C SER A 164 15.49 0.29 -15.43
N HIS A 165 16.48 -0.01 -14.61
CA HIS A 165 16.80 -1.36 -14.21
C HIS A 165 15.66 -1.99 -13.38
N VAL A 166 15.17 -1.27 -12.36
CA VAL A 166 14.07 -1.74 -11.51
C VAL A 166 12.77 -1.94 -12.32
N ASN A 167 12.49 -1.08 -13.30
CA ASN A 167 11.28 -1.21 -14.11
C ASN A 167 11.32 -2.39 -15.09
N ARG A 168 12.52 -2.84 -15.53
CA ARG A 168 12.66 -4.07 -16.32
C ARG A 168 12.21 -5.32 -15.58
N PHE A 169 12.21 -5.31 -14.24
CA PHE A 169 11.73 -6.44 -13.42
C PHE A 169 10.27 -6.79 -13.66
N PHE A 170 9.48 -5.91 -14.27
CA PHE A 170 8.13 -6.26 -14.66
C PHE A 170 8.07 -7.45 -15.62
N LEU A 171 9.03 -7.58 -16.53
CA LEU A 171 9.08 -8.71 -17.48
C LEU A 171 9.24 -10.06 -16.78
N MET A 172 9.97 -10.09 -15.64
CA MET A 172 10.15 -11.31 -14.84
C MET A 172 8.87 -11.75 -14.11
N LEU A 173 7.88 -10.86 -14.03
CA LEU A 173 6.57 -11.14 -13.41
C LEU A 173 5.55 -11.67 -14.43
N LEU A 174 5.87 -11.67 -15.72
CA LEU A 174 5.04 -12.23 -16.78
C LEU A 174 5.37 -13.70 -17.00
N LYS A 175 4.37 -14.56 -16.96
CA LYS A 175 4.54 -16.02 -17.14
C LYS A 175 5.11 -16.36 -18.51
N GLY A 176 6.12 -17.21 -18.53
CA GLY A 176 6.70 -17.77 -19.74
C GLY A 176 7.60 -16.82 -20.53
N THR A 177 7.96 -15.66 -19.97
CA THR A 177 8.99 -14.82 -20.56
C THR A 177 10.39 -15.39 -20.29
N PRO A 178 11.37 -15.17 -21.19
CA PRO A 178 12.77 -15.58 -20.94
C PRO A 178 13.31 -15.01 -19.62
N GLU A 179 12.94 -13.77 -19.30
CA GLU A 179 13.34 -13.10 -18.05
C GLU A 179 12.79 -13.80 -16.80
N GLN A 180 11.54 -14.27 -16.86
CA GLN A 180 10.92 -14.99 -15.73
C GLN A 180 11.60 -16.33 -15.51
N VAL A 181 11.92 -17.07 -16.57
CA VAL A 181 12.62 -18.36 -16.50
C VAL A 181 14.03 -18.15 -15.94
N ALA A 182 14.79 -17.24 -16.52
CA ALA A 182 16.18 -16.97 -16.13
C ALA A 182 16.29 -16.57 -14.67
N VAL A 183 15.45 -15.64 -14.18
CA VAL A 183 15.52 -15.19 -12.78
C VAL A 183 15.10 -16.28 -11.79
N GLN A 184 14.19 -17.16 -12.18
CA GLN A 184 13.79 -18.28 -11.32
C GLN A 184 14.89 -19.33 -11.22
N GLU A 185 15.59 -19.64 -12.31
CA GLU A 185 16.76 -20.53 -12.33
C GLU A 185 17.91 -19.95 -11.50
N GLU A 186 18.23 -18.68 -11.71
CA GLU A 186 19.25 -17.96 -10.94
C GLU A 186 18.92 -17.94 -9.44
N SER A 187 17.70 -17.57 -9.08
CA SER A 187 17.27 -17.56 -7.68
C SER A 187 17.32 -18.94 -7.04
N THR A 188 16.99 -19.98 -7.81
CA THR A 188 17.11 -21.38 -7.35
C THR A 188 18.57 -21.74 -7.09
N ALA A 189 19.48 -21.38 -8.00
CA ALA A 189 20.92 -21.63 -7.86
C ALA A 189 21.51 -20.90 -6.65
N VAL A 190 21.17 -19.61 -6.50
CA VAL A 190 21.60 -18.79 -5.36
C VAL A 190 21.07 -19.34 -4.04
N MET A 191 19.81 -19.75 -3.96
CA MET A 191 19.25 -20.34 -2.74
C MET A 191 19.95 -21.66 -2.39
N LYS A 192 20.21 -22.55 -3.38
CA LYS A 192 20.98 -23.78 -3.16
C LYS A 192 22.38 -23.49 -2.64
N GLN A 193 23.08 -22.57 -3.29
CA GLN A 193 24.42 -22.18 -2.86
C GLN A 193 24.45 -21.67 -1.41
N ARG A 194 23.51 -20.80 -1.05
CA ARG A 194 23.41 -20.19 0.28
C ARG A 194 22.94 -21.17 1.36
N LEU A 195 22.19 -22.21 1.01
CA LEU A 195 21.79 -23.29 1.92
C LEU A 195 22.86 -24.38 2.06
N GLY A 196 23.97 -24.31 1.30
CA GLY A 196 25.03 -25.32 1.33
C GLY A 196 24.55 -26.70 0.89
N ASP A 197 25.36 -27.72 1.17
CA ASP A 197 25.07 -29.10 0.78
C ASP A 197 24.09 -29.79 1.77
N ASN A 198 22.89 -29.22 1.90
CA ASN A 198 21.84 -29.75 2.76
C ASN A 198 20.53 -30.01 1.96
N PRO A 199 20.34 -31.25 1.43
CA PRO A 199 19.20 -31.60 0.61
C PRO A 199 17.83 -31.42 1.33
N ASP A 200 17.80 -31.68 2.65
CA ASP A 200 16.57 -31.50 3.46
C ASP A 200 16.13 -30.03 3.49
N LEU A 201 17.06 -29.10 3.66
CA LEU A 201 16.76 -27.66 3.61
C LEU A 201 16.42 -27.22 2.18
N HIS A 202 17.03 -27.78 1.14
CA HIS A 202 16.69 -27.49 -0.24
C HIS A 202 15.23 -27.85 -0.52
N ASP A 203 14.80 -29.08 -0.15
CA ASP A 203 13.42 -29.52 -0.39
C ASP A 203 12.38 -28.71 0.42
N LYS A 204 12.71 -28.36 1.66
CA LYS A 204 11.84 -27.60 2.56
C LYS A 204 11.74 -26.12 2.21
N LEU A 205 12.82 -25.47 1.75
CA LEU A 205 12.91 -24.01 1.69
C LEU A 205 12.91 -23.41 0.29
N ILE A 206 13.23 -24.22 -0.76
CA ILE A 206 13.18 -23.73 -2.15
C ILE A 206 11.75 -23.90 -2.68
N PRO A 207 11.06 -22.79 -3.03
CA PRO A 207 9.68 -22.87 -3.52
C PRO A 207 9.57 -23.60 -4.87
N LYS A 208 8.46 -24.35 -5.04
CA LYS A 208 8.11 -25.01 -6.31
C LYS A 208 7.13 -24.20 -7.18
N TRP A 209 6.70 -23.02 -6.67
CA TRP A 209 5.82 -22.08 -7.37
C TRP A 209 6.62 -20.94 -8.01
N GLN A 210 6.00 -20.24 -8.97
CA GLN A 210 6.68 -19.21 -9.75
C GLN A 210 7.18 -18.04 -8.90
N LEU A 211 8.42 -17.66 -9.13
CA LEU A 211 9.02 -16.47 -8.53
C LEU A 211 8.17 -15.24 -8.88
N GLY A 212 7.93 -14.37 -7.91
CA GLY A 212 7.04 -13.21 -8.04
C GLY A 212 5.62 -13.44 -7.54
N CYS A 213 5.15 -14.68 -7.34
CA CYS A 213 3.83 -14.97 -6.75
C CYS A 213 3.61 -14.30 -5.39
N ARG A 214 4.68 -14.16 -4.62
CA ARG A 214 4.79 -13.32 -3.42
C ARG A 214 5.79 -12.20 -3.64
N ARG A 215 5.74 -11.17 -2.80
CA ARG A 215 6.76 -10.12 -2.80
C ARG A 215 8.14 -10.72 -2.64
N LEU A 216 9.03 -10.40 -3.56
CA LEU A 216 10.44 -10.78 -3.46
C LEU A 216 11.09 -10.08 -2.27
N THR A 217 11.87 -10.83 -1.51
CA THR A 217 12.61 -10.34 -0.34
C THR A 217 14.07 -10.73 -0.50
N LEU A 218 14.96 -9.79 -0.27
CA LEU A 218 16.41 -10.03 -0.44
C LEU A 218 16.96 -11.02 0.59
N GLY A 219 16.46 -11.01 1.81
CA GLY A 219 16.74 -12.00 2.86
C GLY A 219 18.20 -12.15 3.21
N GLU A 220 18.93 -11.03 3.31
CA GLU A 220 20.34 -11.04 3.71
C GLU A 220 20.53 -11.71 5.07
N GLY A 221 21.42 -12.70 5.14
CA GLY A 221 21.69 -13.48 6.36
C GLY A 221 20.59 -14.47 6.77
N TYR A 222 19.43 -14.52 6.08
CA TYR A 222 18.30 -15.36 6.48
C TYR A 222 18.59 -16.86 6.27
N LEU A 223 19.02 -17.25 5.06
CA LEU A 223 19.29 -18.64 4.73
C LEU A 223 20.49 -19.18 5.54
N GLU A 224 21.47 -18.33 5.82
CA GLU A 224 22.61 -18.64 6.65
C GLU A 224 22.21 -18.83 8.12
N ALA A 225 21.29 -18.02 8.63
CA ALA A 225 20.76 -18.14 9.99
C ALA A 225 20.01 -19.46 10.20
N LEU A 226 19.25 -19.93 9.19
CA LEU A 226 18.50 -21.17 9.28
C LEU A 226 19.39 -22.43 9.42
N GLN A 227 20.66 -22.34 9.10
CA GLN A 227 21.64 -23.44 9.19
C GLN A 227 22.39 -23.45 10.51
N LYS A 228 22.16 -22.51 11.40
CA LYS A 228 22.89 -22.44 12.68
C LYS A 228 22.43 -23.51 13.66
N PRO A 229 23.32 -24.06 14.49
CA PRO A 229 23.01 -25.18 15.39
C PRO A 229 21.94 -24.85 16.45
N ASN A 230 21.72 -23.56 16.73
CA ASN A 230 20.66 -23.09 17.62
C ASN A 230 19.35 -22.76 16.91
N VAL A 231 19.13 -23.27 15.68
CA VAL A 231 17.91 -23.04 14.91
C VAL A 231 17.27 -24.36 14.49
N THR A 232 15.96 -24.43 14.67
CA THR A 232 15.13 -25.52 14.14
C THR A 232 14.12 -24.93 13.15
N VAL A 233 14.03 -25.52 11.96
CA VAL A 233 13.01 -25.20 10.95
C VAL A 233 11.85 -26.19 11.10
N GLU A 234 10.70 -25.71 11.56
CA GLU A 234 9.50 -26.52 11.74
C GLU A 234 8.45 -26.19 10.67
N MET A 235 8.07 -27.21 9.90
CA MET A 235 7.09 -27.10 8.81
C MET A 235 5.72 -27.70 9.18
N SER A 236 5.65 -28.41 10.32
CA SER A 236 4.40 -29.04 10.75
C SER A 236 3.38 -27.99 11.20
N PRO A 237 2.09 -28.20 10.92
CA PRO A 237 1.04 -27.28 11.33
C PRO A 237 0.99 -27.10 12.86
N ILE A 238 0.95 -25.86 13.30
CA ILE A 238 0.67 -25.52 14.69
C ILE A 238 -0.77 -25.90 14.99
N GLN A 239 -0.98 -26.75 16.00
CA GLN A 239 -2.30 -27.15 16.48
C GLN A 239 -2.83 -26.17 17.52
N GLN A 240 -1.98 -25.84 18.50
CA GLN A 240 -2.34 -24.87 19.54
C GLN A 240 -1.09 -24.29 20.23
N VAL A 241 -1.31 -23.18 20.90
CA VAL A 241 -0.38 -22.61 21.86
C VAL A 241 -0.87 -22.91 23.27
N THR A 242 0.04 -23.31 24.13
CA THR A 242 -0.23 -23.57 25.56
C THR A 242 0.28 -22.40 26.41
N ASN A 243 0.10 -22.46 27.71
CA ASN A 243 0.68 -21.49 28.63
C ASN A 243 2.23 -21.43 28.60
N ARG A 244 2.91 -22.47 28.11
CA ARG A 244 4.38 -22.57 28.08
C ARG A 244 5.00 -22.69 26.70
N GLY A 245 4.22 -22.97 25.66
CA GLY A 245 4.83 -23.20 24.33
C GLY A 245 3.84 -23.55 23.23
N ILE A 246 4.34 -24.24 22.21
CA ILE A 246 3.62 -24.56 20.98
C ILE A 246 3.55 -26.08 20.78
N ILE A 247 2.36 -26.55 20.42
CA ILE A 247 2.12 -27.94 20.01
C ILE A 247 1.89 -27.95 18.50
N THR A 248 2.68 -28.76 17.79
CA THR A 248 2.47 -29.09 16.39
C THR A 248 1.95 -30.52 16.26
N THR A 249 1.76 -31.00 15.04
CA THR A 249 1.46 -32.41 14.78
C THR A 249 2.62 -33.34 15.16
N ASN A 250 3.85 -32.82 15.23
CA ASN A 250 5.08 -33.63 15.37
C ASN A 250 5.90 -33.34 16.62
N SER A 251 5.65 -32.21 17.29
CA SER A 251 6.47 -31.76 18.44
C SER A 251 5.68 -30.95 19.45
N VAL A 252 6.22 -30.91 20.68
CA VAL A 252 5.80 -30.01 21.75
C VAL A 252 7.04 -29.27 22.23
N GLU A 253 7.04 -27.95 22.08
CA GLU A 253 8.19 -27.11 22.40
C GLU A 253 7.82 -25.96 23.36
N GLU A 254 8.66 -25.74 24.35
CA GLU A 254 8.49 -24.64 25.32
C GLU A 254 9.32 -23.43 24.89
N PHE A 255 8.78 -22.23 25.13
CA PHE A 255 9.39 -20.97 24.75
C PHE A 255 9.28 -19.92 25.86
N ASP A 256 10.23 -18.98 25.85
CA ASP A 256 10.16 -17.74 26.63
C ASP A 256 9.44 -16.64 25.85
N ILE A 257 9.58 -16.65 24.52
CA ILE A 257 9.07 -15.61 23.61
C ILE A 257 8.43 -16.25 22.39
N ILE A 258 7.25 -15.76 22.02
CA ILE A 258 6.60 -16.08 20.72
C ILE A 258 6.49 -14.79 19.91
N ILE A 259 7.13 -14.79 18.73
CA ILE A 259 7.09 -13.69 17.75
C ILE A 259 6.15 -14.07 16.60
N CYS A 260 5.05 -13.36 16.45
CA CYS A 260 4.12 -13.52 15.34
C CYS A 260 4.49 -12.58 14.19
N ALA A 261 5.16 -13.11 13.15
CA ALA A 261 5.44 -12.41 11.90
C ALA A 261 4.38 -12.78 10.84
N THR A 262 3.11 -12.69 11.19
CA THR A 262 1.97 -13.27 10.47
C THR A 262 1.28 -12.33 9.50
N GLY A 263 1.78 -11.08 9.40
CA GLY A 263 1.37 -10.11 8.38
C GLY A 263 0.26 -9.15 8.85
N PHE A 264 -0.37 -8.51 7.87
CA PHE A 264 -1.34 -7.43 8.05
C PHE A 264 -2.71 -7.82 7.51
N ASP A 265 -3.72 -7.05 7.92
CA ASP A 265 -5.02 -7.06 7.28
C ASP A 265 -4.88 -6.46 5.87
N VAL A 266 -5.38 -7.17 4.88
CA VAL A 266 -5.32 -6.82 3.46
C VAL A 266 -6.72 -6.70 2.84
N SER A 267 -7.69 -6.36 3.67
CA SER A 267 -9.07 -6.09 3.24
C SER A 267 -9.20 -4.80 2.42
N PHE A 268 -8.22 -3.92 2.50
CA PHE A 268 -8.22 -2.54 1.98
C PHE A 268 -9.25 -1.62 2.65
N ALA A 269 -10.15 -2.13 3.46
CA ALA A 269 -11.11 -1.31 4.17
C ALA A 269 -10.40 -0.39 5.18
N PRO A 270 -10.82 0.88 5.31
CA PRO A 270 -10.28 1.78 6.31
C PRO A 270 -10.61 1.28 7.72
N LEU A 271 -9.79 1.68 8.70
CA LEU A 271 -9.96 1.30 10.13
C LEU A 271 -11.17 1.97 10.80
N TRP A 272 -11.75 2.96 10.14
CA TRP A 272 -12.94 3.66 10.60
C TRP A 272 -14.14 3.29 9.73
N GLU A 273 -15.34 3.53 10.27
CA GLU A 273 -16.57 3.34 9.50
C GLU A 273 -16.61 4.36 8.36
N LEU A 274 -16.68 3.89 7.11
CA LEU A 274 -16.84 4.69 5.92
C LEU A 274 -18.12 4.29 5.22
N VAL A 275 -19.10 5.23 5.21
CA VAL A 275 -20.42 5.05 4.63
C VAL A 275 -20.60 6.08 3.51
N GLY A 276 -20.75 5.59 2.30
CA GLY A 276 -20.95 6.41 1.11
C GLY A 276 -22.41 6.71 0.81
N LYS A 277 -22.69 6.92 -0.48
CA LYS A 277 -24.02 7.21 -0.99
C LYS A 277 -25.00 6.07 -0.66
N ASP A 278 -26.26 6.43 -0.43
CA ASP A 278 -27.35 5.49 -0.14
C ASP A 278 -27.07 4.56 1.07
N GLY A 279 -26.18 4.97 1.98
CA GLY A 279 -25.82 4.21 3.16
C GLY A 279 -24.89 3.01 2.92
N ILE A 280 -24.27 2.92 1.74
CA ILE A 280 -23.38 1.81 1.38
C ILE A 280 -22.07 1.92 2.17
N ARG A 281 -21.74 0.86 2.94
CA ARG A 281 -20.50 0.78 3.68
C ARG A 281 -19.38 0.22 2.80
N LEU A 282 -18.26 0.90 2.71
CA LEU A 282 -17.12 0.46 1.90
C LEU A 282 -16.59 -0.91 2.36
N ALA A 283 -16.54 -1.16 3.66
CA ALA A 283 -16.11 -2.44 4.22
C ALA A 283 -17.01 -3.61 3.79
N ASP A 284 -18.33 -3.38 3.65
CA ASP A 284 -19.27 -4.39 3.16
C ASP A 284 -19.12 -4.60 1.66
N GLN A 285 -18.96 -3.53 0.89
CA GLN A 285 -18.72 -3.57 -0.56
C GLN A 285 -17.43 -4.33 -0.89
N TRP A 286 -16.39 -4.22 -0.04
CA TRP A 286 -15.09 -4.85 -0.25
C TRP A 286 -14.90 -6.18 0.52
N ARG A 287 -15.93 -6.68 1.18
CA ARG A 287 -15.85 -7.89 2.02
C ARG A 287 -15.33 -9.10 1.25
N ASP A 288 -15.87 -9.36 0.08
CA ASP A 288 -15.54 -10.55 -0.70
C ASP A 288 -14.44 -10.26 -1.73
N SER A 289 -14.53 -9.16 -2.44
CA SER A 289 -13.56 -8.73 -3.43
C SER A 289 -13.39 -7.21 -3.41
N PRO A 290 -12.31 -6.69 -2.81
CA PRO A 290 -12.04 -5.26 -2.89
C PRO A 290 -11.72 -4.85 -4.33
N GLU A 291 -12.45 -3.86 -4.83
CA GLU A 291 -12.35 -3.34 -6.19
C GLU A 291 -12.30 -1.83 -6.16
N ALA A 292 -11.41 -1.26 -6.98
CA ALA A 292 -11.26 0.18 -7.12
C ALA A 292 -10.85 0.53 -8.55
N TYR A 293 -11.22 1.70 -8.99
CA TYR A 293 -10.81 2.25 -10.28
C TYR A 293 -9.41 2.82 -10.15
N PHE A 294 -8.44 2.23 -10.87
CA PHE A 294 -7.00 2.51 -10.80
C PHE A 294 -6.40 2.53 -9.39
N GLY A 295 -7.03 1.89 -8.41
CA GLY A 295 -6.58 1.94 -7.02
C GLY A 295 -6.75 3.29 -6.35
N VAL A 296 -7.53 4.21 -6.92
CA VAL A 296 -7.69 5.60 -6.45
C VAL A 296 -9.14 5.95 -6.12
N CYS A 297 -10.13 5.39 -6.80
CA CYS A 297 -11.53 5.70 -6.58
C CYS A 297 -12.36 4.43 -6.36
N ALA A 298 -13.40 4.52 -5.54
CA ALA A 298 -14.35 3.44 -5.30
C ALA A 298 -15.78 3.89 -5.69
N PRO A 299 -16.59 3.03 -6.32
CA PRO A 299 -17.99 3.33 -6.60
C PRO A 299 -18.77 3.57 -5.30
N ASN A 300 -19.83 4.35 -5.37
CA ASN A 300 -20.70 4.73 -4.25
C ASN A 300 -20.03 5.58 -3.16
N MET A 301 -18.80 6.06 -3.41
CA MET A 301 -18.03 6.92 -2.51
C MET A 301 -17.79 8.28 -3.18
N PRO A 302 -18.76 9.20 -3.14
CA PRO A 302 -18.62 10.51 -3.78
C PRO A 302 -17.46 11.32 -3.18
N ASN A 303 -16.69 12.00 -3.99
CA ASN A 303 -15.55 12.84 -3.57
C ASN A 303 -14.54 12.12 -2.64
N TYR A 304 -14.48 10.78 -2.73
CA TYR A 304 -13.55 9.96 -1.98
C TYR A 304 -12.42 9.46 -2.88
N PHE A 305 -11.21 9.64 -2.40
CA PHE A 305 -10.00 9.15 -3.05
C PHE A 305 -9.14 8.37 -2.06
N ILE A 306 -8.44 7.36 -2.55
CA ILE A 306 -7.56 6.54 -1.72
C ILE A 306 -6.18 6.40 -2.38
N PHE A 307 -5.13 6.50 -1.57
CA PHE A 307 -3.79 6.10 -1.97
C PHE A 307 -3.61 4.60 -1.77
N ASN A 308 -3.09 3.93 -2.80
CA ASN A 308 -2.80 2.49 -2.76
C ASN A 308 -4.03 1.62 -2.45
N GLY A 309 -5.16 1.93 -3.03
CA GLY A 309 -6.36 1.08 -2.95
C GLY A 309 -6.20 -0.25 -3.72
N PRO A 310 -7.26 -1.05 -3.82
CA PRO A 310 -7.26 -2.30 -4.59
C PRO A 310 -6.71 -2.11 -6.00
N ASN A 311 -5.92 -3.08 -6.46
CA ASN A 311 -5.28 -3.08 -7.78
C ASN A 311 -4.35 -1.88 -8.05
N CYS A 312 -3.65 -1.39 -7.03
CA CYS A 312 -2.61 -0.38 -7.18
C CYS A 312 -1.22 -0.99 -7.49
N PRO A 313 -0.25 -0.22 -8.03
CA PRO A 313 1.06 -0.71 -8.41
C PRO A 313 1.99 -0.91 -7.20
N ALA A 314 1.86 -2.03 -6.50
CA ALA A 314 2.71 -2.37 -5.35
C ALA A 314 3.68 -3.55 -5.62
N GLY A 315 3.65 -4.14 -6.83
CA GLY A 315 4.37 -5.37 -7.16
C GLY A 315 5.82 -5.17 -7.59
N HIS A 316 6.14 -4.04 -8.20
CA HIS A 316 7.47 -3.69 -8.70
C HIS A 316 7.62 -2.17 -8.79
N GLY A 317 8.85 -1.71 -9.02
CA GLY A 317 9.16 -0.30 -9.19
C GLY A 317 9.11 0.51 -7.88
N ASN A 318 9.14 1.82 -8.02
CA ASN A 318 9.16 2.76 -6.91
C ASN A 318 7.75 3.20 -6.53
N LEU A 319 7.28 2.74 -5.38
CA LEU A 319 5.93 3.08 -4.89
C LEU A 319 5.76 4.59 -4.64
N LEU A 320 6.81 5.31 -4.23
CA LEU A 320 6.72 6.76 -4.01
C LEU A 320 6.43 7.51 -5.30
N SER A 321 7.02 7.07 -6.44
CA SER A 321 6.70 7.63 -7.75
C SER A 321 5.23 7.38 -8.15
N ALA A 322 4.71 6.18 -7.84
CA ALA A 322 3.29 5.89 -8.07
C ALA A 322 2.37 6.77 -7.22
N MET A 323 2.73 7.00 -5.95
CA MET A 323 1.96 7.88 -5.06
C MET A 323 1.98 9.33 -5.54
N ASP A 324 3.08 9.81 -6.10
CA ASP A 324 3.18 11.13 -6.71
C ASP A 324 2.19 11.29 -7.88
N TRP A 325 2.14 10.30 -8.77
CA TRP A 325 1.17 10.32 -9.89
C TRP A 325 -0.29 10.15 -9.43
N MET A 326 -0.54 9.38 -8.36
CA MET A 326 -1.86 9.35 -7.72
C MET A 326 -2.23 10.72 -7.15
N ALA A 327 -1.27 11.40 -6.50
CA ALA A 327 -1.49 12.75 -5.97
C ALA A 327 -1.85 13.74 -7.09
N ASP A 328 -1.13 13.72 -8.21
CA ASP A 328 -1.43 14.56 -9.38
C ASP A 328 -2.82 14.26 -9.95
N TYR A 329 -3.21 12.98 -10.02
CA TYR A 329 -4.53 12.59 -10.47
C TYR A 329 -5.64 13.08 -9.54
N ILE A 330 -5.45 12.90 -8.22
CA ILE A 330 -6.40 13.38 -7.19
C ILE A 330 -6.49 14.92 -7.22
N LEU A 331 -5.36 15.61 -7.34
CA LEU A 331 -5.32 17.08 -7.42
C LEU A 331 -6.06 17.63 -8.64
N ARG A 332 -6.02 16.94 -9.78
CA ARG A 332 -6.83 17.32 -10.96
C ARG A 332 -8.32 17.25 -10.66
N TRP A 333 -8.78 16.21 -9.95
CA TRP A 333 -10.17 16.14 -9.46
C TRP A 333 -10.47 17.23 -8.45
N CYS A 334 -9.60 17.46 -7.48
CA CYS A 334 -9.77 18.54 -6.49
C CYS A 334 -9.92 19.92 -7.17
N ARG A 335 -9.05 20.19 -8.16
CA ARG A 335 -9.13 21.44 -8.95
C ARG A 335 -10.44 21.52 -9.72
N LYS A 336 -10.79 20.46 -10.45
CA LYS A 336 -12.05 20.42 -11.20
C LYS A 336 -13.27 20.64 -10.29
N ILE A 337 -13.30 20.01 -9.11
CA ILE A 337 -14.34 20.21 -8.10
C ILE A 337 -14.35 21.68 -7.63
N ALA A 338 -13.21 22.27 -7.35
CA ALA A 338 -13.09 23.64 -6.84
C ALA A 338 -13.36 24.69 -7.92
N GLU A 339 -12.80 24.55 -9.12
CA GLU A 339 -12.87 25.54 -10.19
C GLU A 339 -14.23 25.60 -10.86
N GLU A 340 -14.82 24.47 -11.13
CA GLU A 340 -16.16 24.44 -11.75
C GLU A 340 -17.30 24.63 -10.73
N ASP A 341 -17.02 24.67 -9.43
CA ASP A 341 -17.99 25.01 -8.36
C ASP A 341 -18.12 26.53 -8.12
N ILE A 342 -17.37 27.35 -8.85
CA ILE A 342 -17.46 28.81 -8.87
C ILE A 342 -17.49 29.45 -7.47
N LYS A 343 -16.36 29.48 -6.79
CA LYS A 343 -16.10 30.46 -5.72
C LYS A 343 -15.75 31.85 -6.24
N TYR A 344 -15.73 32.07 -7.55
CA TYR A 344 -15.28 33.31 -8.18
C TYR A 344 -16.35 34.08 -8.91
N VAL A 345 -17.61 33.98 -8.52
CA VAL A 345 -18.55 35.08 -8.82
C VAL A 345 -18.64 35.95 -7.56
N ARG A 346 -17.72 36.88 -7.38
CA ARG A 346 -18.05 38.11 -6.69
C ARG A 346 -19.14 38.78 -7.57
N PHE A 347 -20.40 38.49 -7.30
CA PHE A 347 -21.45 39.36 -7.73
C PHE A 347 -21.15 40.74 -7.14
N ILE A 348 -20.83 41.69 -7.97
CA ILE A 348 -21.11 43.09 -7.66
C ILE A 348 -22.60 43.12 -7.54
N PRO A 349 -23.18 43.45 -6.38
CA PRO A 349 -24.64 43.52 -6.24
C PRO A 349 -25.16 44.61 -7.18
N TYR A 350 -25.82 44.23 -8.23
CA TYR A 350 -26.76 45.15 -8.85
C TYR A 350 -27.79 45.43 -7.76
N THR A 351 -27.86 46.70 -7.33
CA THR A 351 -28.72 47.17 -6.24
C THR A 351 -30.19 46.83 -6.51
N GLY A 352 -30.66 45.77 -5.94
CA GLY A 352 -32.05 45.37 -5.92
C GLY A 352 -32.20 44.24 -4.92
N ASN A 353 -32.99 44.52 -3.86
CA ASN A 353 -33.30 43.62 -2.75
C ASN A 353 -33.54 42.17 -3.17
N GLN A 354 -32.49 41.36 -3.15
CA GLN A 354 -32.60 39.92 -3.03
C GLN A 354 -31.67 39.49 -1.90
N GLN A 355 -32.26 38.95 -0.85
CA GLN A 355 -31.57 38.23 0.19
C GLN A 355 -30.55 37.28 -0.48
N ALA A 356 -29.28 37.50 -0.19
CA ALA A 356 -28.25 36.58 -0.57
C ALA A 356 -28.59 35.21 0.07
N ASP A 357 -29.19 34.35 -0.73
CA ASP A 357 -29.37 32.97 -0.38
C ASP A 357 -27.94 32.40 -0.26
N HIS A 358 -27.45 32.22 0.98
CA HIS A 358 -26.27 31.51 1.30
C HIS A 358 -26.45 30.00 1.05
N GLY A 359 -27.12 29.68 -0.07
CA GLY A 359 -27.33 28.34 -0.54
C GLY A 359 -25.98 27.68 -0.79
N TYR A 360 -25.62 26.79 0.09
CA TYR A 360 -24.43 25.95 0.02
C TYR A 360 -24.39 25.18 -1.30
N SER A 361 -23.24 25.18 -1.89
CA SER A 361 -22.95 24.66 -3.21
C SER A 361 -22.34 23.28 -3.11
N TYR A 362 -22.94 22.30 -3.74
CA TYR A 362 -22.46 20.95 -3.67
C TYR A 362 -22.25 20.37 -5.06
N ARG A 363 -21.06 19.83 -5.27
CA ARG A 363 -20.73 19.08 -6.45
C ARG A 363 -20.18 17.72 -6.07
N THR A 364 -20.62 16.68 -6.75
CA THR A 364 -20.11 15.33 -6.51
C THR A 364 -19.44 14.79 -7.75
N VAL A 365 -18.31 14.11 -7.50
CA VAL A 365 -17.61 13.30 -8.49
C VAL A 365 -17.53 11.89 -7.93
N GLN A 366 -18.06 10.94 -8.66
CA GLN A 366 -18.08 9.54 -8.27
C GLN A 366 -17.76 8.68 -9.47
N VAL A 367 -16.83 7.71 -9.34
CA VAL A 367 -16.60 6.75 -10.40
C VAL A 367 -17.84 5.88 -10.60
N ARG A 368 -18.16 5.58 -11.86
CA ARG A 368 -19.26 4.71 -12.24
C ARG A 368 -19.00 3.26 -11.86
N GLN A 369 -20.03 2.55 -11.43
CA GLN A 369 -19.92 1.13 -11.11
C GLN A 369 -19.50 0.32 -12.33
N ASP A 370 -20.17 0.50 -13.49
CA ASP A 370 -19.86 -0.20 -14.73
C ASP A 370 -18.41 0.01 -15.19
N ALA A 371 -17.89 1.24 -15.13
CA ALA A 371 -16.49 1.53 -15.45
C ALA A 371 -15.51 0.82 -14.50
N THR A 372 -15.89 0.72 -13.22
CA THR A 372 -15.08 -0.02 -12.23
C THR A 372 -15.12 -1.52 -12.49
N ASP A 373 -16.28 -2.08 -12.82
CA ASP A 373 -16.47 -3.49 -13.14
C ASP A 373 -15.69 -3.89 -14.40
N ASP A 374 -15.74 -3.08 -15.45
CA ASP A 374 -14.98 -3.29 -16.69
C ASP A 374 -13.47 -3.24 -16.43
N TYR A 375 -13.00 -2.25 -15.64
CA TYR A 375 -11.60 -2.16 -15.25
C TYR A 375 -11.14 -3.38 -14.44
N ASN A 376 -11.94 -3.86 -13.50
CA ASN A 376 -11.60 -5.02 -12.68
C ASN A 376 -11.68 -6.32 -13.48
N THR A 377 -12.61 -6.45 -14.42
CA THR A 377 -12.68 -7.58 -15.36
C THR A 377 -11.41 -7.65 -16.20
N TYR A 378 -11.01 -6.55 -16.83
CA TYR A 378 -9.74 -6.46 -17.56
C TYR A 378 -8.54 -6.81 -16.66
N SER A 379 -8.52 -6.27 -15.45
CA SER A 379 -7.44 -6.51 -14.49
C SER A 379 -7.30 -8.00 -14.17
N GLN A 380 -8.38 -8.73 -13.91
CA GLN A 380 -8.32 -10.16 -13.61
C GLN A 380 -7.90 -10.99 -14.83
N GLU A 381 -8.32 -10.64 -16.04
CA GLU A 381 -7.83 -11.28 -17.27
C GLU A 381 -6.32 -11.08 -17.45
N PHE A 382 -5.84 -9.87 -17.21
CA PHE A 382 -4.41 -9.58 -17.27
C PHE A 382 -3.62 -10.39 -16.22
N MET A 383 -4.15 -10.51 -14.98
CA MET A 383 -3.49 -11.22 -13.89
C MET A 383 -3.19 -12.69 -14.21
N LYS A 384 -4.00 -13.34 -15.05
CA LYS A 384 -3.75 -14.73 -15.49
C LYS A 384 -2.39 -14.90 -16.15
N ARG A 385 -1.85 -13.84 -16.77
CA ARG A 385 -0.55 -13.81 -17.45
C ARG A 385 0.63 -13.54 -16.50
N THR A 386 0.37 -13.28 -15.22
CA THR A 386 1.39 -12.87 -14.26
C THR A 386 1.72 -13.98 -13.26
N ALA A 387 2.92 -13.97 -12.72
CA ALA A 387 3.33 -14.83 -11.62
C ALA A 387 2.46 -14.61 -10.35
N TRP A 388 1.83 -13.45 -10.20
CA TRP A 388 0.97 -13.13 -9.06
C TRP A 388 -0.24 -14.06 -8.92
N SER A 389 -0.75 -14.61 -10.04
CA SER A 389 -1.84 -15.57 -10.07
C SER A 389 -1.39 -17.03 -9.97
N SER A 390 -0.10 -17.32 -9.79
CA SER A 390 0.37 -18.70 -9.67
C SER A 390 0.01 -19.34 -8.32
N GLY A 391 0.20 -20.66 -8.20
CA GLY A 391 -0.28 -21.52 -7.11
C GLY A 391 0.44 -21.34 -5.78
N CYS A 392 0.61 -20.13 -5.29
CA CYS A 392 1.11 -19.85 -3.93
C CYS A 392 0.07 -19.12 -3.08
N ARG A 393 0.06 -19.35 -1.79
CA ARG A 393 -0.72 -18.54 -0.86
C ARG A 393 -0.08 -17.16 -0.70
N SER A 394 -0.76 -16.09 -1.09
CA SER A 394 -0.23 -14.73 -1.13
C SER A 394 -1.23 -13.71 -0.55
N TRP A 395 -0.73 -12.67 0.11
CA TRP A 395 -1.54 -11.52 0.50
C TRP A 395 -2.08 -10.75 -0.73
N TYR A 396 -1.44 -10.87 -1.89
CA TYR A 396 -1.96 -10.34 -3.16
C TYR A 396 -3.33 -10.92 -3.52
N LYS A 397 -3.62 -12.14 -3.02
CA LYS A 397 -4.86 -12.89 -3.18
C LYS A 397 -5.58 -13.08 -1.85
N ARG A 398 -5.46 -12.13 -0.93
CA ARG A 398 -6.08 -12.16 0.40
C ARG A 398 -5.78 -13.43 1.20
N GLY A 399 -4.55 -13.93 1.08
CA GLY A 399 -4.10 -15.13 1.79
C GLY A 399 -4.62 -16.45 1.21
N THR A 400 -5.21 -16.47 0.02
CA THR A 400 -5.63 -17.69 -0.68
C THR A 400 -4.57 -18.16 -1.68
N VAL A 401 -4.73 -19.39 -2.21
CA VAL A 401 -3.87 -19.96 -3.27
C VAL A 401 -4.38 -19.54 -4.64
N ASP A 402 -5.65 -19.70 -4.91
CA ASP A 402 -6.28 -19.54 -6.23
C ASP A 402 -7.27 -18.36 -6.29
N GLY A 403 -7.21 -17.44 -5.29
CA GLY A 403 -8.08 -16.28 -5.23
C GLY A 403 -7.71 -15.19 -6.25
N ARG A 404 -8.62 -14.25 -6.41
CA ARG A 404 -8.42 -13.04 -7.24
C ARG A 404 -7.22 -12.23 -6.75
N VAL A 405 -6.45 -11.69 -7.69
CA VAL A 405 -5.33 -10.77 -7.38
C VAL A 405 -5.91 -9.37 -7.20
N THR A 406 -6.05 -8.94 -5.95
CA THR A 406 -6.67 -7.66 -5.59
C THR A 406 -5.67 -6.56 -5.24
N ALA A 407 -4.39 -6.91 -5.05
CA ALA A 407 -3.39 -5.97 -4.57
C ALA A 407 -2.48 -5.38 -5.66
N MET A 408 -2.52 -5.92 -6.88
CA MET A 408 -1.58 -5.55 -7.94
C MET A 408 -2.27 -4.84 -9.10
N TYR A 409 -1.57 -3.87 -9.69
CA TYR A 409 -1.98 -3.22 -10.92
C TYR A 409 -1.80 -4.13 -12.14
N ALA A 410 -2.75 -4.08 -13.07
CA ALA A 410 -2.73 -4.86 -14.31
C ALA A 410 -1.82 -4.21 -15.39
N GLY A 411 -0.54 -4.11 -15.10
CA GLY A 411 0.44 -3.51 -16.01
C GLY A 411 1.74 -3.11 -15.30
N SER A 412 2.66 -2.54 -16.05
CA SER A 412 3.90 -1.99 -15.52
C SER A 412 3.66 -0.65 -14.81
N LEU A 413 4.63 -0.24 -13.99
CA LEU A 413 4.60 1.06 -13.32
C LEU A 413 4.53 2.24 -14.33
N ASN A 414 5.28 2.16 -15.43
CA ASN A 414 5.24 3.17 -16.49
C ASN A 414 3.89 3.23 -17.20
N HIS A 415 3.26 2.06 -17.43
CA HIS A 415 1.91 1.99 -17.97
C HIS A 415 0.90 2.63 -17.02
N TYR A 416 1.01 2.38 -15.71
CA TYR A 416 0.16 3.03 -14.70
C TYR A 416 0.24 4.56 -14.75
N ARG A 417 1.47 5.12 -14.84
CA ARG A 417 1.67 6.56 -15.02
C ARG A 417 0.93 7.09 -16.24
N GLN A 418 1.07 6.39 -17.38
CA GLN A 418 0.41 6.79 -18.62
C GLN A 418 -1.11 6.78 -18.49
N MET A 419 -1.66 5.74 -17.84
CA MET A 419 -3.11 5.62 -17.63
C MET A 419 -3.67 6.70 -16.71
N LEU A 420 -3.00 7.02 -15.60
CA LEU A 420 -3.37 8.14 -14.74
C LEU A 420 -3.20 9.51 -15.43
N GLY A 421 -2.27 9.60 -16.39
CA GLY A 421 -2.11 10.78 -17.24
C GLY A 421 -3.35 11.07 -18.11
N ASN A 422 -4.05 10.03 -18.52
CA ASN A 422 -5.28 10.14 -19.30
C ASN A 422 -6.49 10.35 -18.35
N PHE A 423 -6.98 11.59 -18.28
CA PHE A 423 -8.04 11.98 -17.37
C PHE A 423 -9.42 11.67 -17.97
N ARG A 424 -9.90 10.45 -17.72
CA ARG A 424 -11.15 9.89 -18.27
C ARG A 424 -12.35 10.33 -17.45
N THR A 425 -12.92 11.48 -17.77
CA THR A 425 -14.09 12.01 -17.07
C THR A 425 -15.39 11.29 -17.43
N GLU A 426 -15.43 10.61 -18.58
CA GLU A 426 -16.55 9.78 -19.05
C GLU A 426 -16.83 8.57 -18.14
N ASP A 427 -15.84 8.13 -17.37
CA ASP A 427 -15.97 7.02 -16.41
C ASP A 427 -16.57 7.47 -15.06
N PHE A 428 -16.97 8.75 -14.96
CA PHE A 428 -17.46 9.33 -13.73
C PHE A 428 -18.87 9.92 -13.87
N ILE A 429 -19.63 9.83 -12.78
CA ILE A 429 -20.85 10.61 -12.58
C ILE A 429 -20.41 11.94 -11.98
N ILE A 430 -20.78 13.03 -12.61
CA ILE A 430 -20.47 14.38 -12.17
C ILE A 430 -21.78 15.14 -11.97
N ASP A 431 -22.14 15.38 -10.72
CA ASP A 431 -23.34 16.15 -10.40
C ASP A 431 -22.95 17.61 -10.17
N TYR A 432 -23.50 18.49 -11.00
CA TYR A 432 -23.27 19.93 -10.94
C TYR A 432 -24.26 20.57 -9.97
N ARG A 433 -23.78 21.55 -9.22
CA ARG A 433 -24.61 22.40 -8.34
C ARG A 433 -25.73 23.10 -9.08
N SER A 434 -25.42 23.64 -10.25
CA SER A 434 -26.37 24.36 -11.07
C SER A 434 -27.01 23.44 -12.10
N PRO A 435 -28.30 23.58 -12.39
CA PRO A 435 -28.91 22.94 -13.56
C PRO A 435 -28.22 23.31 -14.87
N ASN A 436 -27.58 24.48 -14.92
CA ASN A 436 -26.70 24.89 -16.01
C ASN A 436 -25.23 24.52 -15.66
N ARG A 437 -24.70 23.45 -16.25
CA ARG A 437 -23.32 22.98 -16.06
C ARG A 437 -22.23 23.97 -16.53
N PHE A 438 -22.62 24.98 -17.34
CA PHE A 438 -21.72 26.03 -17.82
C PHE A 438 -21.73 27.29 -16.97
N ARG A 439 -22.41 27.30 -15.84
CA ARG A 439 -22.45 28.46 -14.95
C ARG A 439 -21.03 28.86 -14.47
N PHE A 440 -20.07 27.94 -14.47
CA PHE A 440 -18.66 28.22 -14.15
C PHE A 440 -17.98 29.21 -15.10
N MET A 441 -18.53 29.45 -16.28
CA MET A 441 -18.00 30.47 -17.20
C MET A 441 -18.15 31.91 -16.67
N GLY A 442 -18.92 32.08 -15.59
CA GLY A 442 -19.04 33.38 -14.89
C GLY A 442 -19.55 34.49 -15.81
N ASN A 443 -18.84 35.61 -15.84
CA ASN A 443 -19.08 36.77 -16.69
C ASN A 443 -18.41 36.70 -18.06
N GLY A 444 -17.68 35.62 -18.35
CA GLY A 444 -16.94 35.42 -19.60
C GLY A 444 -15.59 36.11 -19.69
N LEU A 445 -15.07 36.63 -18.58
CA LEU A 445 -13.75 37.27 -18.49
C LEU A 445 -12.78 36.38 -17.71
N THR A 446 -11.51 36.40 -18.11
CA THR A 446 -10.42 35.84 -17.30
C THR A 446 -10.12 36.72 -16.10
N ILE A 447 -9.41 36.18 -15.10
CA ILE A 447 -8.99 36.95 -13.92
C ILE A 447 -8.11 38.14 -14.31
N ALA A 448 -7.24 37.98 -15.30
CA ALA A 448 -6.37 39.06 -15.81
C ALA A 448 -7.20 40.17 -16.45
N GLU A 449 -8.20 39.81 -17.25
CA GLU A 449 -9.11 40.77 -17.86
C GLU A 449 -9.99 41.50 -16.84
N GLU A 450 -10.50 40.81 -15.83
CA GLU A 450 -11.25 41.46 -14.73
C GLU A 450 -10.42 42.49 -13.98
N LYS A 451 -9.16 42.17 -13.73
CA LYS A 451 -8.21 43.05 -13.08
C LYS A 451 -7.63 44.12 -14.02
N ARG A 452 -7.90 44.02 -15.32
CA ARG A 452 -7.33 44.87 -16.37
C ARG A 452 -5.81 44.85 -16.39
N GLU A 453 -5.20 43.68 -16.11
CA GLU A 453 -3.74 43.50 -16.03
C GLU A 453 -3.15 43.12 -17.39
N ASP A 454 -3.59 42.03 -17.99
CA ASP A 454 -3.03 41.53 -19.26
C ASP A 454 -4.17 40.95 -20.15
N PHE A 455 -4.40 41.59 -21.29
CA PHE A 455 -5.36 41.14 -22.30
C PHE A 455 -4.72 40.23 -23.36
N ALA A 456 -3.41 39.93 -23.24
CA ALA A 456 -2.65 39.09 -24.14
C ALA A 456 -1.97 37.91 -23.40
N ASP A 457 -2.50 37.49 -22.25
CA ASP A 457 -1.98 36.44 -21.39
C ASP A 457 -1.77 35.09 -22.13
N TYR A 458 -2.56 34.83 -23.19
CA TYR A 458 -2.41 33.65 -24.06
C TYR A 458 -1.12 33.65 -24.90
N MET A 459 -0.34 34.73 -24.91
CA MET A 459 0.93 34.83 -25.64
C MET A 459 2.14 34.45 -24.78
N ASN A 460 1.97 34.13 -23.49
CA ASN A 460 3.04 33.80 -22.54
C ASN A 460 3.33 32.29 -22.50
#